data_78ae2825af94389384a1e56b6c0f61d6
#
_entry.id   78ae2825af94389384a1e56b6c0f61d6
#
_cell.length_a   1.000
_cell.length_b   1.000
_cell.length_c   1.000
_cell.angle_alpha   90.00
_cell.angle_beta   90.00
_cell.angle_gamma   90.00
#
_symmetry.space_group_name_H-M   'P 1'
#
loop_
_entity.id
_entity.type
_entity.pdbx_description
1 polymer ?
#
loop_
_entity_poly.entity_id
_entity_poly.type
_entity_poly.pdbx_seq_one_letter_code
_entity_poly.pdbx_strand_id
1 'polypeptide(L)'
;QNRNTANYIFSPSDVQSFLDARLFGVPLSSYISMPESMYQGFSGAEFTRTDIMMVAIPLILITATATHFVARMGVNRQKARLASGKQSAPANDQMQMQMDMMNRMMVWFMPLTILFTGAFWHIGLLFYMVSNNIWTFFQQRFIFNKMDAEEEAEIQAKKDAQRASAPKPGVKPNNPKKNKKRRS
;
A
#
# COMPACT_ATOMS: atom_id res chain seq x y z
N GLN A 1 -13.25 -9.44 -32.34
CA GLN A 1 -13.95 -8.89 -31.15
C GLN A 1 -14.92 -7.81 -31.59
N ASN A 2 -16.14 -7.88 -31.11
CA ASN A 2 -17.23 -6.99 -31.51
C ASN A 2 -17.06 -5.62 -30.85
N ARG A 3 -16.35 -4.69 -31.49
CA ARG A 3 -16.28 -3.27 -31.08
C ARG A 3 -17.66 -2.63 -30.90
N ASN A 4 -18.66 -3.16 -31.60
CA ASN A 4 -20.03 -2.62 -31.63
C ASN A 4 -20.98 -3.37 -30.67
N THR A 5 -20.47 -4.22 -29.81
CA THR A 5 -21.29 -5.00 -28.86
C THR A 5 -21.14 -4.43 -27.47
N ALA A 6 -22.26 -4.20 -26.80
CA ALA A 6 -22.28 -3.83 -25.39
C ALA A 6 -21.64 -4.92 -24.52
N ASN A 7 -20.91 -4.53 -23.48
CA ASN A 7 -20.28 -5.45 -22.54
C ASN A 7 -20.82 -5.16 -21.13
N TYR A 8 -21.72 -5.99 -20.65
CA TYR A 8 -22.45 -5.79 -19.39
C TYR A 8 -23.17 -4.44 -19.36
N ILE A 9 -22.75 -3.54 -18.46
CA ILE A 9 -23.29 -2.19 -18.29
C ILE A 9 -22.69 -1.15 -19.24
N PHE A 10 -21.60 -1.51 -19.97
CA PHE A 10 -20.92 -0.60 -20.89
C PHE A 10 -21.58 -0.59 -22.26
N SER A 11 -21.91 0.59 -22.75
CA SER A 11 -22.44 0.78 -24.09
C SER A 11 -21.37 0.48 -25.17
N PRO A 12 -21.76 0.25 -26.43
CA PRO A 12 -20.80 0.10 -27.51
C PRO A 12 -19.83 1.28 -27.65
N SER A 13 -20.29 2.50 -27.36
CA SER A 13 -19.46 3.71 -27.39
C SER A 13 -18.41 3.71 -26.27
N ASP A 14 -18.74 3.20 -25.08
CA ASP A 14 -17.78 3.08 -23.98
C ASP A 14 -16.70 2.05 -24.30
N VAL A 15 -17.11 0.92 -24.89
CA VAL A 15 -16.19 -0.12 -25.35
C VAL A 15 -15.24 0.42 -26.42
N GLN A 16 -15.73 1.19 -27.37
CA GLN A 16 -14.91 1.84 -28.40
C GLN A 16 -13.94 2.85 -27.79
N SER A 17 -14.42 3.72 -26.90
CA SER A 17 -13.58 4.69 -26.19
C SER A 17 -12.44 4.04 -25.42
N PHE A 18 -12.72 2.91 -24.76
CA PHE A 18 -11.69 2.13 -24.05
C PHE A 18 -10.66 1.52 -25.00
N LEU A 19 -11.11 0.96 -26.12
CA LEU A 19 -10.21 0.34 -27.12
C LEU A 19 -9.37 1.39 -27.86
N ASP A 20 -9.88 2.60 -28.02
CA ASP A 20 -9.20 3.71 -28.70
C ASP A 20 -8.32 4.52 -27.77
N ALA A 21 -8.46 4.35 -26.44
CA ALA A 21 -7.63 5.02 -25.45
C ALA A 21 -6.16 4.57 -25.59
N ARG A 22 -5.24 5.55 -25.69
CA ARG A 22 -3.82 5.33 -25.94
C ARG A 22 -2.94 6.07 -24.94
N LEU A 23 -1.81 5.46 -24.62
CA LEU A 23 -0.72 6.09 -23.87
C LEU A 23 0.52 6.09 -24.78
N PHE A 24 1.03 7.28 -25.10
CA PHE A 24 2.16 7.47 -26.03
C PHE A 24 1.97 6.73 -27.39
N GLY A 25 0.74 6.75 -27.93
CA GLY A 25 0.39 6.09 -29.18
C GLY A 25 0.05 4.59 -29.06
N VAL A 26 0.27 3.95 -27.93
CA VAL A 26 0.02 2.54 -27.68
C VAL A 26 -1.33 2.34 -26.97
N PRO A 27 -2.20 1.39 -27.44
CA PRO A 27 -3.49 1.15 -26.79
C PRO A 27 -3.33 0.73 -25.32
N LEU A 28 -4.16 1.29 -24.44
CA LEU A 28 -4.13 0.95 -23.00
C LEU A 28 -4.50 -0.52 -22.72
N SER A 29 -5.25 -1.13 -23.60
CA SER A 29 -5.65 -2.54 -23.51
C SER A 29 -4.63 -3.51 -24.11
N SER A 30 -3.49 -3.03 -24.64
CA SER A 30 -2.40 -3.88 -25.12
C SER A 30 -1.48 -4.34 -23.99
N TYR A 31 -0.75 -5.44 -24.22
CA TYR A 31 0.23 -6.02 -23.29
C TYR A 31 1.36 -6.70 -24.05
N ILE A 32 2.54 -6.86 -23.44
CA ILE A 32 3.78 -7.30 -24.14
C ILE A 32 3.62 -8.67 -24.81
N SER A 33 2.99 -9.64 -24.11
CA SER A 33 2.79 -11.00 -24.61
C SER A 33 1.59 -11.15 -25.55
N MET A 34 0.96 -10.05 -25.97
CA MET A 34 -0.20 -10.06 -26.85
C MET A 34 0.13 -10.64 -28.22
N PRO A 35 -0.68 -11.58 -28.75
CA PRO A 35 -0.50 -12.09 -30.09
C PRO A 35 -0.68 -11.00 -31.15
N GLU A 36 0.19 -10.99 -32.17
CA GLU A 36 0.14 -9.98 -33.25
C GLU A 36 -1.18 -9.99 -34.02
N SER A 37 -1.82 -11.16 -34.12
CA SER A 37 -3.15 -11.30 -34.74
C SER A 37 -4.23 -10.44 -34.09
N MET A 38 -4.03 -10.06 -32.81
CA MET A 38 -4.96 -9.19 -32.07
C MET A 38 -4.74 -7.70 -32.37
N TYR A 39 -3.61 -7.29 -32.95
CA TYR A 39 -3.31 -5.90 -33.26
C TYR A 39 -4.31 -5.29 -34.24
N GLN A 40 -4.82 -6.10 -35.17
CA GLN A 40 -5.84 -5.69 -36.17
C GLN A 40 -7.17 -5.26 -35.51
N GLY A 41 -7.42 -5.64 -34.27
CA GLY A 41 -8.63 -5.25 -33.51
C GLY A 41 -8.64 -3.80 -33.06
N PHE A 42 -7.51 -3.09 -33.16
CA PHE A 42 -7.37 -1.69 -32.74
C PHE A 42 -7.49 -0.76 -33.95
N SER A 43 -8.24 0.33 -33.78
CA SER A 43 -8.33 1.40 -34.80
C SER A 43 -7.21 2.42 -34.59
N GLY A 44 -6.82 3.10 -35.65
CA GLY A 44 -5.86 4.21 -35.63
C GLY A 44 -4.45 3.80 -36.11
N ALA A 45 -3.43 4.56 -35.67
CA ALA A 45 -2.06 4.33 -36.12
C ALA A 45 -1.56 2.93 -35.77
N GLU A 46 -0.81 2.35 -36.67
CA GLU A 46 -0.13 1.07 -36.47
C GLU A 46 0.85 1.20 -35.30
N PHE A 47 0.90 0.17 -34.49
CA PHE A 47 1.85 0.03 -33.39
C PHE A 47 2.47 -1.36 -33.43
N THR A 48 3.68 -1.46 -32.94
CA THR A 48 4.45 -2.70 -32.92
C THR A 48 4.60 -3.24 -31.50
N ARG A 49 5.06 -4.48 -31.38
CA ARG A 49 5.44 -5.03 -30.06
C ARG A 49 6.52 -4.18 -29.36
N THR A 50 7.43 -3.62 -30.14
CA THR A 50 8.48 -2.74 -29.60
C THR A 50 7.89 -1.50 -28.96
N ASP A 51 6.86 -0.90 -29.55
CA ASP A 51 6.18 0.27 -28.98
C ASP A 51 5.49 -0.09 -27.68
N ILE A 52 4.82 -1.26 -27.63
CA ILE A 52 4.24 -1.78 -26.39
C ILE A 52 5.31 -1.95 -25.31
N MET A 53 6.46 -2.54 -25.66
CA MET A 53 7.57 -2.76 -24.72
C MET A 53 8.16 -1.44 -24.22
N MET A 54 8.34 -0.45 -25.09
CA MET A 54 8.85 0.87 -24.72
C MET A 54 7.98 1.58 -23.68
N VAL A 55 6.68 1.34 -23.70
CA VAL A 55 5.75 1.91 -22.72
C VAL A 55 5.60 1.00 -21.50
N ALA A 56 5.43 -0.29 -21.69
CA ALA A 56 5.13 -1.23 -20.60
C ALA A 56 6.32 -1.49 -19.69
N ILE A 57 7.55 -1.63 -20.23
CA ILE A 57 8.74 -1.94 -19.40
C ILE A 57 9.01 -0.84 -18.36
N PRO A 58 9.07 0.44 -18.72
CA PRO A 58 9.20 1.50 -17.72
C PRO A 58 8.09 1.49 -16.67
N LEU A 59 6.83 1.26 -17.08
CA LEU A 59 5.70 1.17 -16.16
C LEU A 59 5.84 -0.02 -15.19
N ILE A 60 6.28 -1.19 -15.67
CA ILE A 60 6.55 -2.37 -14.83
C ILE A 60 7.64 -2.07 -13.81
N LEU A 61 8.76 -1.46 -14.24
CA LEU A 61 9.87 -1.12 -13.37
C LEU A 61 9.46 -0.08 -12.31
N ILE A 62 8.73 0.96 -12.71
CA ILE A 62 8.23 1.99 -11.79
C ILE A 62 7.25 1.35 -10.80
N THR A 63 6.31 0.51 -11.26
CA THR A 63 5.34 -0.17 -10.40
C THR A 63 6.05 -1.07 -9.39
N ALA A 64 6.98 -1.91 -9.81
CA ALA A 64 7.71 -2.81 -8.94
C ALA A 64 8.54 -2.03 -7.89
N THR A 65 9.24 -0.99 -8.32
CA THR A 65 10.04 -0.14 -7.45
C THR A 65 9.15 0.60 -6.43
N ALA A 66 8.06 1.22 -6.90
CA ALA A 66 7.13 1.93 -6.02
C ALA A 66 6.47 0.98 -5.01
N THR A 67 6.05 -0.22 -5.44
CA THR A 67 5.50 -1.25 -4.55
C THR A 67 6.51 -1.66 -3.49
N HIS A 68 7.80 -1.84 -3.85
CA HIS A 68 8.86 -2.14 -2.89
C HIS A 68 8.99 -1.03 -1.83
N PHE A 69 9.03 0.23 -2.23
CA PHE A 69 9.18 1.35 -1.29
C PHE A 69 7.96 1.52 -0.39
N VAL A 70 6.75 1.41 -0.93
CA VAL A 70 5.50 1.48 -0.14
C VAL A 70 5.45 0.36 0.89
N ALA A 71 5.76 -0.89 0.50
CA ALA A 71 5.80 -2.02 1.41
C ALA A 71 6.87 -1.85 2.48
N ARG A 72 8.08 -1.42 2.10
CA ARG A 72 9.19 -1.17 3.04
C ARG A 72 8.85 -0.07 4.05
N MET A 73 8.19 1.00 3.61
CA MET A 73 7.75 2.07 4.50
C MET A 73 6.75 1.56 5.55
N GLY A 74 5.77 0.73 5.13
CA GLY A 74 4.83 0.10 6.04
C GLY A 74 5.50 -0.81 7.07
N VAL A 75 6.43 -1.67 6.62
CA VAL A 75 7.18 -2.59 7.50
C VAL A 75 8.08 -1.83 8.47
N ASN A 76 8.77 -0.79 8.02
CA ASN A 76 9.63 0.03 8.88
C ASN A 76 8.81 0.73 9.97
N ARG A 77 7.63 1.25 9.63
CA ARG A 77 6.72 1.82 10.62
C ARG A 77 6.24 0.79 11.64
N GLN A 78 5.84 -0.40 11.17
CA GLN A 78 5.44 -1.49 12.07
C GLN A 78 6.57 -1.83 13.07
N LYS A 79 7.81 -1.97 12.58
CA LYS A 79 8.98 -2.22 13.43
C LYS A 79 9.24 -1.09 14.43
N ALA A 80 9.11 0.15 14.01
CA ALA A 80 9.26 1.31 14.89
C ALA A 80 8.20 1.33 16.00
N ARG A 81 6.95 0.99 15.68
CA ARG A 81 5.85 0.90 16.66
C ARG A 81 6.06 -0.24 17.66
N LEU A 82 6.55 -1.38 17.20
CA LEU A 82 6.93 -2.51 18.08
C LEU A 82 8.07 -2.09 19.03
N ALA A 83 9.13 -1.47 18.50
CA ALA A 83 10.28 -1.03 19.29
C ALA A 83 9.93 0.04 20.32
N SER A 84 8.98 0.93 20.00
CA SER A 84 8.50 1.99 20.93
C SER A 84 7.45 1.51 21.93
N GLY A 85 7.04 0.22 21.88
CA GLY A 85 5.98 -0.30 22.75
C GLY A 85 4.57 0.21 22.41
N LYS A 86 4.40 0.93 21.31
CA LYS A 86 3.10 1.41 20.81
C LYS A 86 2.24 0.30 20.23
N GLN A 87 2.84 -0.84 19.90
CA GLN A 87 2.17 -2.05 19.45
C GLN A 87 2.61 -3.24 20.27
N SER A 88 1.68 -4.14 20.62
CA SER A 88 2.01 -5.35 21.36
C SER A 88 2.99 -6.22 20.58
N ALA A 89 4.03 -6.68 21.27
CA ALA A 89 4.96 -7.64 20.71
C ALA A 89 4.24 -8.97 20.41
N PRO A 90 4.72 -9.75 19.44
CA PRO A 90 4.22 -11.11 19.19
C PRO A 90 4.28 -11.95 20.46
N ALA A 91 3.24 -12.78 20.68
CA ALA A 91 3.10 -13.54 21.92
C ALA A 91 4.16 -14.65 22.09
N ASN A 92 4.77 -15.10 20.98
CA ASN A 92 5.80 -16.12 20.95
C ASN A 92 6.72 -15.97 19.73
N ASP A 93 7.85 -16.70 19.76
CA ASP A 93 8.86 -16.66 18.68
C ASP A 93 8.31 -17.15 17.33
N GLN A 94 7.35 -18.09 17.35
CA GLN A 94 6.71 -18.59 16.13
C GLN A 94 5.89 -17.51 15.44
N MET A 95 5.15 -16.72 16.19
CA MET A 95 4.37 -15.57 15.66
C MET A 95 5.30 -14.49 15.12
N GLN A 96 6.42 -14.25 15.79
CA GLN A 96 7.45 -13.31 15.31
C GLN A 96 8.06 -13.77 13.98
N MET A 97 8.43 -15.04 13.87
CA MET A 97 8.97 -15.62 12.64
C MET A 97 7.95 -15.53 11.49
N GLN A 98 6.69 -15.82 11.75
CA GLN A 98 5.61 -15.71 10.76
C GLN A 98 5.45 -14.26 10.28
N MET A 99 5.48 -13.28 11.18
CA MET A 99 5.39 -11.87 10.88
C MET A 99 6.60 -11.40 10.04
N ASP A 100 7.82 -11.83 10.39
CA ASP A 100 9.03 -11.49 9.64
C ASP A 100 9.02 -12.12 8.23
N MET A 101 8.54 -13.35 8.11
CA MET A 101 8.38 -14.00 6.80
C MET A 101 7.34 -13.27 5.93
N MET A 102 6.20 -12.89 6.50
CA MET A 102 5.18 -12.11 5.80
C MET A 102 5.71 -10.74 5.36
N ASN A 103 6.46 -10.07 6.22
CA ASN A 103 7.10 -8.79 5.91
C ASN A 103 8.11 -8.92 4.76
N ARG A 104 8.93 -9.98 4.75
CA ARG A 104 9.87 -10.27 3.66
C ARG A 104 9.14 -10.56 2.35
N MET A 105 8.06 -11.35 2.40
CA MET A 105 7.21 -11.60 1.24
C MET A 105 6.64 -10.30 0.66
N MET A 106 6.11 -9.44 1.51
CA MET A 106 5.50 -8.18 1.07
C MET A 106 6.52 -7.25 0.42
N VAL A 107 7.74 -7.15 0.98
CA VAL A 107 8.78 -6.23 0.50
C VAL A 107 9.49 -6.74 -0.76
N TRP A 108 9.68 -8.04 -0.90
CA TRP A 108 10.49 -8.62 -1.98
C TRP A 108 9.70 -9.46 -2.99
N PHE A 109 8.83 -10.36 -2.51
CA PHE A 109 8.11 -11.28 -3.38
C PHE A 109 7.08 -10.56 -4.25
N MET A 110 6.33 -9.61 -3.70
CA MET A 110 5.34 -8.83 -4.44
C MET A 110 5.96 -8.04 -5.62
N PRO A 111 7.02 -7.22 -5.42
CA PRO A 111 7.67 -6.53 -6.54
C PRO A 111 8.27 -7.48 -7.58
N LEU A 112 8.87 -8.60 -7.14
CA LEU A 112 9.40 -9.62 -8.05
C LEU A 112 8.28 -10.23 -8.91
N THR A 113 7.14 -10.54 -8.32
CA THR A 113 5.98 -11.06 -9.06
C THR A 113 5.54 -10.08 -10.13
N ILE A 114 5.51 -8.78 -9.84
CA ILE A 114 5.19 -7.74 -10.83
C ILE A 114 6.19 -7.75 -12.00
N LEU A 115 7.48 -7.90 -11.73
CA LEU A 115 8.51 -7.96 -12.77
C LEU A 115 8.33 -9.17 -13.69
N PHE A 116 8.01 -10.34 -13.14
CA PHE A 116 7.86 -11.57 -13.91
C PHE A 116 6.51 -11.65 -14.64
N THR A 117 5.44 -11.18 -14.05
CA THR A 117 4.09 -11.28 -14.61
C THR A 117 3.68 -10.04 -15.40
N GLY A 118 4.42 -8.94 -15.29
CA GLY A 118 4.07 -7.65 -15.91
C GLY A 118 3.90 -7.71 -17.44
N ALA A 119 4.58 -8.65 -18.11
CA ALA A 119 4.44 -8.86 -19.56
C ALA A 119 3.03 -9.31 -19.99
N PHE A 120 2.24 -9.84 -19.06
CA PHE A 120 0.85 -10.26 -19.28
C PHE A 120 -0.17 -9.18 -18.90
N TRP A 121 0.28 -8.08 -18.29
CA TRP A 121 -0.61 -7.05 -17.79
C TRP A 121 -0.82 -5.95 -18.81
N HIS A 122 -2.06 -5.53 -18.95
CA HIS A 122 -2.43 -4.43 -19.84
C HIS A 122 -1.80 -3.12 -19.40
N ILE A 123 -1.39 -2.29 -20.36
CA ILE A 123 -0.78 -0.97 -20.08
C ILE A 123 -1.65 -0.12 -19.18
N GLY A 124 -2.98 -0.13 -19.39
CA GLY A 124 -3.92 0.60 -18.55
C GLY A 124 -3.89 0.15 -17.08
N LEU A 125 -3.74 -1.16 -16.83
CA LEU A 125 -3.60 -1.69 -15.47
C LEU A 125 -2.27 -1.28 -14.84
N LEU A 126 -1.17 -1.35 -15.59
CA LEU A 126 0.14 -0.88 -15.12
C LEU A 126 0.11 0.62 -14.77
N PHE A 127 -0.50 1.42 -15.63
CA PHE A 127 -0.67 2.85 -15.39
C PHE A 127 -1.51 3.13 -14.13
N TYR A 128 -2.62 2.37 -13.95
CA TYR A 128 -3.41 2.43 -12.73
C TYR A 128 -2.57 2.08 -11.49
N MET A 129 -1.78 1.03 -11.55
CA MET A 129 -0.93 0.62 -10.42
C MET A 129 0.13 1.66 -10.07
N VAL A 130 0.76 2.28 -11.07
CA VAL A 130 1.69 3.41 -10.84
C VAL A 130 0.97 4.54 -10.10
N SER A 131 -0.19 4.96 -10.61
CA SER A 131 -0.98 6.04 -10.02
C SER A 131 -1.41 5.70 -8.59
N ASN A 132 -1.87 4.48 -8.37
CA ASN A 132 -2.26 3.99 -7.04
C ASN A 132 -1.08 3.92 -6.06
N ASN A 133 0.10 3.50 -6.49
CA ASN A 133 1.29 3.48 -5.65
C ASN A 133 1.74 4.89 -5.27
N ILE A 134 1.71 5.83 -6.21
CA ILE A 134 2.03 7.24 -5.95
C ILE A 134 1.04 7.81 -4.92
N TRP A 135 -0.27 7.60 -5.13
CA TRP A 135 -1.31 8.02 -4.19
C TRP A 135 -1.09 7.41 -2.80
N THR A 136 -0.86 6.11 -2.74
CA THR A 136 -0.62 5.38 -1.49
C THR A 136 0.60 5.90 -0.75
N PHE A 137 1.69 6.22 -1.47
CA PHE A 137 2.89 6.79 -0.88
C PHE A 137 2.61 8.13 -0.18
N PHE A 138 1.93 9.05 -0.87
CA PHE A 138 1.56 10.35 -0.28
C PHE A 138 0.57 10.20 0.86
N GLN A 139 -0.46 9.37 0.67
CA GLN A 139 -1.47 9.10 1.69
C GLN A 139 -0.84 8.52 2.96
N GLN A 140 0.00 7.50 2.83
CA GLN A 140 0.67 6.90 3.99
C GLN A 140 1.56 7.91 4.71
N ARG A 141 2.34 8.70 3.97
CA ARG A 141 3.20 9.70 4.60
C ARG A 141 2.41 10.76 5.36
N PHE A 142 1.32 11.25 4.77
CA PHE A 142 0.47 12.26 5.43
C PHE A 142 -0.28 11.69 6.64
N ILE A 143 -0.96 10.55 6.46
CA ILE A 143 -1.76 9.91 7.51
C ILE A 143 -0.84 9.44 8.65
N PHE A 144 0.30 8.85 8.34
CA PHE A 144 1.22 8.35 9.35
C PHE A 144 1.78 9.48 10.21
N ASN A 145 2.20 10.58 9.61
CA ASN A 145 2.69 11.73 10.37
C ASN A 145 1.61 12.30 11.29
N LYS A 146 0.36 12.39 10.80
CA LYS A 146 -0.76 12.88 11.61
C LYS A 146 -1.10 11.94 12.76
N MET A 147 -1.20 10.65 12.49
CA MET A 147 -1.51 9.63 13.52
C MET A 147 -0.41 9.57 14.60
N ASP A 148 0.86 9.65 14.19
CA ASP A 148 1.98 9.60 15.14
C ASP A 148 1.98 10.84 16.04
N ALA A 149 1.67 12.03 15.51
CA ALA A 149 1.55 13.26 16.29
C ALA A 149 0.35 13.21 17.26
N GLU A 150 -0.81 12.71 16.85
CA GLU A 150 -1.97 12.54 17.71
C GLU A 150 -1.69 11.55 18.85
N GLU A 151 -1.05 10.41 18.53
CA GLU A 151 -0.69 9.40 19.51
C GLU A 151 0.35 9.91 20.53
N GLU A 152 1.33 10.68 20.08
CA GLU A 152 2.30 11.32 20.99
C GLU A 152 1.63 12.33 21.92
N ALA A 153 0.70 13.12 21.42
CA ALA A 153 -0.07 14.06 22.22
C ALA A 153 -0.92 13.33 23.29
N GLU A 154 -1.56 12.22 22.93
CA GLU A 154 -2.31 11.41 23.91
C GLU A 154 -1.41 10.78 24.99
N ILE A 155 -0.24 10.25 24.59
CA ILE A 155 0.72 9.67 25.53
C ILE A 155 1.22 10.73 26.49
N GLN A 156 1.52 11.93 25.98
CA GLN A 156 1.96 13.03 26.81
C GLN A 156 0.86 13.48 27.77
N ALA A 157 -0.36 13.64 27.31
CA ALA A 157 -1.51 13.99 28.16
C ALA A 157 -1.73 12.95 29.28
N LYS A 158 -1.61 11.65 28.98
CA LYS A 158 -1.70 10.57 29.99
C LYS A 158 -0.56 10.66 31.02
N LYS A 159 0.67 10.93 30.59
CA LYS A 159 1.83 11.11 31.50
C LYS A 159 1.64 12.32 32.40
N ASP A 160 1.15 13.43 31.87
CA ASP A 160 0.93 14.65 32.63
C ASP A 160 -0.22 14.47 33.64
N ALA A 161 -1.30 13.77 33.27
CA ALA A 161 -2.37 13.39 34.17
C ALA A 161 -1.87 12.46 35.31
N GLN A 162 -1.00 11.49 34.98
CA GLN A 162 -0.38 10.63 36.00
C GLN A 162 0.55 11.40 36.92
N ARG A 163 1.34 12.34 36.40
CA ARG A 163 2.20 13.21 37.21
C ARG A 163 1.38 14.13 38.11
N ALA A 164 0.27 14.68 37.63
CA ALA A 164 -0.62 15.53 38.43
C ALA A 164 -1.32 14.76 39.55
N SER A 165 -1.62 13.46 39.33
CA SER A 165 -2.23 12.59 40.35
C SER A 165 -1.22 11.90 41.27
N ALA A 166 0.08 11.98 40.97
CA ALA A 166 1.12 11.37 41.78
C ALA A 166 1.24 12.08 43.14
N PRO A 167 1.43 11.34 44.24
CA PRO A 167 1.66 11.94 45.57
C PRO A 167 2.90 12.85 45.54
N LYS A 168 2.80 14.02 46.16
CA LYS A 168 3.97 14.91 46.30
C LYS A 168 5.12 14.19 46.99
N PRO A 169 6.38 14.45 46.63
CA PRO A 169 7.53 13.85 47.31
C PRO A 169 7.44 14.04 48.82
N GLY A 170 7.54 12.94 49.59
CA GLY A 170 7.45 12.94 51.04
C GLY A 170 6.05 12.66 51.63
N VAL A 171 5.00 12.56 50.82
CA VAL A 171 3.66 12.17 51.28
C VAL A 171 3.45 10.67 51.10
N LYS A 172 3.12 9.93 52.15
CA LYS A 172 2.80 8.50 52.05
C LYS A 172 1.55 8.29 51.18
N PRO A 173 1.56 7.31 50.27
CA PRO A 173 0.40 7.01 49.45
C PRO A 173 -0.82 6.67 50.33
N ASN A 174 -1.95 7.32 50.07
CA ASN A 174 -3.18 7.05 50.79
C ASN A 174 -3.74 5.68 50.28
N ASN A 175 -3.51 4.61 51.09
CA ASN A 175 -4.00 3.30 50.79
C ASN A 175 -5.40 3.11 51.42
N PRO A 176 -6.50 3.17 50.64
CA PRO A 176 -7.87 3.11 51.16
C PRO A 176 -8.18 1.79 51.89
N LYS A 177 -7.47 0.71 51.61
CA LYS A 177 -7.63 -0.59 52.30
C LYS A 177 -7.05 -0.59 53.72
N LYS A 178 -6.06 0.25 54.01
CA LYS A 178 -5.46 0.32 55.35
C LYS A 178 -6.28 1.22 56.32
N ASN A 179 -7.02 2.19 55.78
CA ASN A 179 -7.88 3.06 56.61
C ASN A 179 -9.18 2.38 57.06
N LYS A 180 -9.65 1.35 56.36
CA LYS A 180 -10.85 0.57 56.77
C LYS A 180 -10.57 -0.31 58.00
N LYS A 181 -9.32 -0.77 58.21
CA LYS A 181 -8.92 -1.59 59.39
C LYS A 181 -8.64 -0.80 60.65
N ARG A 182 -8.59 0.55 60.62
CA ARG A 182 -8.38 1.41 61.79
C ARG A 182 -9.67 2.01 62.35
N ARG A 183 -10.82 1.75 61.72
CA ARG A 183 -12.16 2.24 62.13
C ARG A 183 -13.12 1.14 62.59
N SER A 184 -12.63 -0.08 62.78
CA SER A 184 -13.40 -1.21 63.39
C SER A 184 -12.81 -1.58 64.72
#